data_210c720bfcee7cd691031e04143918de
#
_entry.id   210c720bfcee7cd691031e04143918de
#
_cell.length_a   1.000
_cell.length_b   1.000
_cell.length_c   1.000
_cell.angle_alpha   90.00
_cell.angle_beta   90.00
_cell.angle_gamma   90.00
#
_symmetry.space_group_name_H-M   'P 1'
#
loop_
_entity.id
_entity.type
_entity.pdbx_description
1 polymer ?
#
loop_
_entity_poly.entity_id
_entity_poly.type
_entity_poly.pdbx_seq_one_letter_code
_entity_poly.pdbx_strand_id
1 'polypeptide(L)'
;MFGKEADVDAMFTDFQPRMDALKEVLNGKNVLLGMYNANALGLMDTASQLNMIANELGANNLGESVGETEKASHGEEASWETIVTLNPEYLFILDRSTATETVDEGVMGVREVVENDLIKELDVYKNGKIVYFIEHANVWYTSTGGVQALDTMLSDLEAALL
;
A
#
# COMPACT_ATOMS: atom_id res chain seq x y z
N MET A 1 -29.77 -6.67 -18.88
CA MET A 1 -28.79 -5.67 -18.43
C MET A 1 -29.53 -4.63 -17.63
N PHE A 2 -28.91 -4.07 -16.59
CA PHE A 2 -29.63 -3.41 -15.52
C PHE A 2 -29.85 -1.88 -15.76
N GLY A 3 -29.58 -1.36 -16.99
CA GLY A 3 -29.80 0.05 -17.36
C GLY A 3 -28.98 1.06 -16.55
N LYS A 4 -27.79 0.65 -16.07
CA LYS A 4 -26.89 1.49 -15.27
C LYS A 4 -25.56 1.82 -15.95
N GLU A 5 -25.49 1.60 -17.26
CA GLU A 5 -24.31 1.87 -18.05
C GLU A 5 -23.88 3.34 -17.94
N ALA A 6 -24.83 4.27 -18.00
CA ALA A 6 -24.53 5.71 -17.88
C ALA A 6 -24.00 6.10 -16.49
N ASP A 7 -24.48 5.45 -15.44
CA ASP A 7 -23.99 5.70 -14.08
C ASP A 7 -22.53 5.22 -13.94
N VAL A 8 -22.21 4.05 -14.52
CA VAL A 8 -20.86 3.49 -14.53
C VAL A 8 -19.90 4.34 -15.36
N ASP A 9 -20.33 4.77 -16.55
CA ASP A 9 -19.53 5.65 -17.42
C ASP A 9 -19.23 7.00 -16.73
N ALA A 10 -20.21 7.56 -16.00
CA ALA A 10 -20.01 8.78 -15.24
C ALA A 10 -18.97 8.60 -14.12
N MET A 11 -19.00 7.47 -13.40
CA MET A 11 -18.01 7.17 -12.36
C MET A 11 -16.60 6.99 -12.93
N PHE A 12 -16.45 6.29 -14.05
CA PHE A 12 -15.14 6.17 -14.72
C PHE A 12 -14.61 7.52 -15.22
N THR A 13 -15.47 8.42 -15.66
CA THR A 13 -15.08 9.79 -16.07
C THR A 13 -14.52 10.59 -14.88
N ASP A 14 -15.02 10.36 -13.68
CA ASP A 14 -14.53 11.01 -12.44
C ASP A 14 -13.18 10.44 -11.96
N PHE A 15 -12.90 9.17 -12.19
CA PHE A 15 -11.66 8.53 -11.73
C PHE A 15 -10.42 8.98 -12.49
N GLN A 16 -10.52 9.26 -13.78
CA GLN A 16 -9.37 9.62 -14.59
C GLN A 16 -8.60 10.84 -14.05
N PRO A 17 -9.23 11.99 -13.77
CA PRO A 17 -8.52 13.15 -13.22
C PRO A 17 -7.92 12.87 -11.83
N ARG A 18 -8.56 12.04 -11.02
CA ARG A 18 -8.03 11.62 -9.71
C ARG A 18 -6.77 10.76 -9.88
N MET A 19 -6.83 9.79 -10.78
CA MET A 19 -5.67 8.96 -11.15
C MET A 19 -4.52 9.82 -11.69
N ASP A 20 -4.82 10.79 -12.54
CA ASP A 20 -3.81 11.67 -13.12
C ASP A 20 -3.12 12.53 -12.04
N ALA A 21 -3.88 13.07 -11.09
CA ALA A 21 -3.33 13.83 -9.97
C ALA A 21 -2.40 12.96 -9.08
N LEU A 22 -2.79 11.73 -8.78
CA LEU A 22 -1.96 10.79 -8.02
C LEU A 22 -0.72 10.37 -8.80
N LYS A 23 -0.83 10.21 -10.14
CA LYS A 23 0.32 9.96 -11.01
C LYS A 23 1.35 11.10 -10.97
N GLU A 24 0.92 12.34 -10.95
CA GLU A 24 1.85 13.48 -10.84
C GLU A 24 2.73 13.39 -9.59
N VAL A 25 2.20 12.82 -8.49
CA VAL A 25 2.95 12.65 -7.24
C VAL A 25 3.85 11.42 -7.27
N LEU A 26 3.36 10.29 -7.80
CA LEU A 26 3.99 8.97 -7.62
C LEU A 26 4.80 8.48 -8.80
N ASN A 27 4.56 8.97 -10.03
CA ASN A 27 5.22 8.48 -11.22
C ASN A 27 6.75 8.60 -11.14
N GLY A 28 7.43 7.46 -11.27
CA GLY A 28 8.88 7.34 -11.16
C GLY A 28 9.43 7.46 -9.74
N LYS A 29 8.59 7.59 -8.71
CA LYS A 29 9.03 7.59 -7.31
C LYS A 29 9.42 6.21 -6.85
N ASN A 30 10.52 6.12 -6.10
CA ASN A 30 10.96 4.89 -5.48
C ASN A 30 10.10 4.60 -4.25
N VAL A 31 9.36 3.53 -4.29
CA VAL A 31 8.44 3.13 -3.22
C VAL A 31 8.75 1.72 -2.73
N LEU A 32 8.34 1.41 -1.51
CA LEU A 32 8.20 0.05 -1.02
C LEU A 32 6.74 -0.21 -0.70
N LEU A 33 6.25 -1.35 -1.18
CA LEU A 33 4.94 -1.88 -0.85
C LEU A 33 5.14 -2.97 0.20
N GLY A 34 4.44 -2.87 1.33
CA GLY A 34 4.55 -3.81 2.44
C GLY A 34 3.20 -4.30 2.93
N MET A 35 3.18 -5.51 3.46
CA MET A 35 2.03 -6.09 4.15
C MET A 35 2.42 -6.44 5.58
N TYR A 36 1.73 -5.82 6.52
CA TYR A 36 1.86 -6.16 7.94
C TYR A 36 0.93 -7.30 8.30
N ASN A 37 1.45 -8.31 8.97
CA ASN A 37 0.70 -9.45 9.46
C ASN A 37 1.34 -10.00 10.74
N ALA A 38 0.61 -10.04 11.84
CA ALA A 38 1.02 -10.68 13.10
C ALA A 38 2.44 -10.30 13.57
N ASN A 39 2.71 -9.01 13.69
CA ASN A 39 4.00 -8.41 14.10
C ASN A 39 5.14 -8.51 13.07
N ALA A 40 4.88 -9.01 11.87
CA ALA A 40 5.85 -9.07 10.79
C ALA A 40 5.46 -8.15 9.62
N LEU A 41 6.46 -7.54 8.98
CA LEU A 41 6.29 -6.78 7.74
C LEU A 41 6.98 -7.54 6.60
N GLY A 42 6.21 -7.95 5.60
CA GLY A 42 6.74 -8.53 4.37
C GLY A 42 6.70 -7.52 3.23
N LEU A 43 7.69 -7.54 2.34
CA LEU A 43 7.69 -6.73 1.13
C LEU A 43 6.84 -7.39 0.04
N MET A 44 6.15 -6.57 -0.73
CA MET A 44 5.21 -7.00 -1.76
C MET A 44 5.76 -6.68 -3.15
N ASP A 45 5.47 -7.55 -4.10
CA ASP A 45 5.76 -7.33 -5.51
C ASP A 45 4.62 -6.58 -6.24
N THR A 46 4.79 -6.33 -7.54
CA THR A 46 3.80 -5.65 -8.38
C THR A 46 2.59 -6.52 -8.76
N ALA A 47 2.57 -7.79 -8.38
CA ALA A 47 1.42 -8.69 -8.54
C ALA A 47 0.51 -8.74 -7.30
N SER A 48 0.83 -7.98 -6.28
CA SER A 48 0.16 -7.98 -4.98
C SER A 48 -1.07 -7.05 -4.90
N GLN A 49 -1.65 -6.97 -3.71
CA GLN A 49 -2.83 -6.15 -3.45
C GLN A 49 -2.62 -4.64 -3.62
N LEU A 50 -1.38 -4.15 -3.42
CA LEU A 50 -1.02 -2.74 -3.60
C LEU A 50 -0.54 -2.41 -5.02
N ASN A 51 -0.74 -3.31 -5.98
CA ASN A 51 -0.20 -3.21 -7.34
C ASN A 51 -0.62 -1.95 -8.11
N MET A 52 -1.76 -1.37 -7.78
CA MET A 52 -2.24 -0.13 -8.39
C MET A 52 -1.21 1.01 -8.25
N ILE A 53 -0.49 1.07 -7.12
CA ILE A 53 0.51 2.10 -6.85
C ILE A 53 1.67 2.03 -7.86
N ALA A 54 2.13 0.84 -8.18
CA ALA A 54 3.20 0.64 -9.16
C ALA A 54 2.66 0.61 -10.60
N ASN A 55 1.65 -0.23 -10.88
CA ASN A 55 1.20 -0.52 -12.24
C ASN A 55 0.39 0.63 -12.85
N GLU A 56 -0.50 1.23 -12.07
CA GLU A 56 -1.42 2.27 -12.58
C GLU A 56 -0.90 3.68 -12.31
N LEU A 57 -0.29 3.92 -11.16
CA LEU A 57 0.23 5.24 -10.79
C LEU A 57 1.71 5.43 -11.15
N GLY A 58 2.39 4.39 -11.63
CA GLY A 58 3.71 4.47 -12.21
C GLY A 58 4.85 4.61 -11.20
N ALA A 59 4.65 4.26 -9.94
CA ALA A 59 5.72 4.21 -8.95
C ALA A 59 6.68 3.04 -9.23
N ASN A 60 7.95 3.23 -8.89
CA ASN A 60 8.98 2.22 -8.99
C ASN A 60 9.05 1.42 -7.67
N ASN A 61 8.48 0.20 -7.66
CA ASN A 61 8.51 -0.65 -6.47
C ASN A 61 9.88 -1.29 -6.27
N LEU A 62 10.63 -0.83 -5.29
CA LEU A 62 11.96 -1.38 -4.94
C LEU A 62 11.88 -2.82 -4.41
N GLY A 63 10.72 -3.26 -3.93
CA GLY A 63 10.47 -4.65 -3.50
C GLY A 63 10.71 -5.68 -4.59
N GLU A 64 10.63 -5.30 -5.87
CA GLU A 64 10.96 -6.19 -6.99
C GLU A 64 12.44 -6.61 -7.02
N SER A 65 13.32 -5.80 -6.44
CA SER A 65 14.77 -6.05 -6.44
C SER A 65 15.24 -6.93 -5.29
N VAL A 66 14.38 -7.23 -4.32
CA VAL A 66 14.75 -8.10 -3.17
C VAL A 66 14.58 -9.57 -3.52
N GLY A 67 15.32 -10.42 -2.81
CA GLY A 67 15.25 -11.87 -2.98
C GLY A 67 13.89 -12.44 -2.59
N GLU A 68 13.58 -13.63 -3.09
CA GLU A 68 12.32 -14.35 -2.82
C GLU A 68 12.07 -14.58 -1.31
N THR A 69 13.11 -14.67 -0.51
CA THR A 69 13.04 -14.85 0.95
C THR A 69 12.53 -13.63 1.71
N GLU A 70 12.51 -12.46 1.07
CA GLU A 70 12.05 -11.20 1.68
C GLU A 70 10.69 -10.73 1.11
N LYS A 71 10.14 -11.48 0.15
CA LYS A 71 8.83 -11.19 -0.43
C LYS A 71 7.71 -11.81 0.41
N ALA A 72 6.68 -11.02 0.65
CA ALA A 72 5.52 -11.43 1.43
C ALA A 72 4.63 -12.40 0.65
N SER A 73 5.09 -13.61 0.40
CA SER A 73 4.23 -14.63 -0.19
C SER A 73 3.68 -15.64 0.82
N HIS A 74 3.62 -15.41 2.07
CA HIS A 74 3.01 -16.21 3.16
C HIS A 74 3.78 -16.12 4.49
N GLY A 75 4.31 -14.94 4.86
CA GLY A 75 4.74 -14.70 6.24
C GLY A 75 6.25 -14.70 6.45
N GLU A 76 7.05 -14.57 5.42
CA GLU A 76 8.46 -14.25 5.58
C GLU A 76 8.62 -12.77 5.88
N GLU A 77 9.30 -12.49 6.97
CA GLU A 77 9.55 -11.15 7.47
C GLU A 77 10.70 -10.51 6.69
N ALA A 78 10.47 -9.34 6.12
CA ALA A 78 11.55 -8.54 5.56
C ALA A 78 12.43 -8.00 6.69
N SER A 79 13.73 -8.01 6.51
CA SER A 79 14.61 -7.37 7.47
C SER A 79 14.47 -5.84 7.41
N TRP A 80 14.49 -5.20 8.58
CA TRP A 80 14.46 -3.74 8.65
C TRP A 80 15.70 -3.11 7.97
N GLU A 81 16.82 -3.81 8.00
CA GLU A 81 18.07 -3.43 7.32
C GLU A 81 17.92 -3.38 5.80
N THR A 82 17.12 -4.28 5.24
CA THR A 82 16.78 -4.24 3.80
C THR A 82 16.01 -2.97 3.47
N ILE A 83 15.02 -2.60 4.27
CA ILE A 83 14.25 -1.37 4.07
C ILE A 83 15.16 -0.14 4.19
N VAL A 84 16.06 -0.13 5.18
CA VAL A 84 17.07 0.93 5.35
C VAL A 84 17.98 1.04 4.13
N THR A 85 18.43 -0.08 3.60
CA THR A 85 19.33 -0.14 2.43
C THR A 85 18.64 0.36 1.16
N LEU A 86 17.39 -0.01 0.97
CA LEU A 86 16.59 0.42 -0.19
C LEU A 86 16.20 1.89 -0.11
N ASN A 87 16.07 2.45 1.09
CA ASN A 87 15.81 3.86 1.37
C ASN A 87 14.71 4.47 0.47
N PRO A 88 13.45 4.00 0.56
CA PRO A 88 12.37 4.42 -0.31
C PRO A 88 11.95 5.87 -0.07
N GLU A 89 11.40 6.53 -1.10
CA GLU A 89 10.77 7.85 -0.96
C GLU A 89 9.38 7.78 -0.30
N TYR A 90 8.66 6.66 -0.50
CA TYR A 90 7.39 6.34 0.15
C TYR A 90 7.37 4.88 0.61
N LEU A 91 6.72 4.64 1.73
CA LEU A 91 6.45 3.31 2.25
C LEU A 91 4.93 3.14 2.42
N PHE A 92 4.35 2.23 1.64
CA PHE A 92 2.91 1.93 1.68
C PHE A 92 2.71 0.60 2.41
N ILE A 93 1.90 0.59 3.45
CA ILE A 93 1.71 -0.58 4.30
C ILE A 93 0.24 -0.94 4.42
N LEU A 94 -0.07 -2.16 3.98
CA LEU A 94 -1.38 -2.78 4.17
C LEU A 94 -1.39 -3.55 5.50
N ASP A 95 -2.31 -3.22 6.38
CA ASP A 95 -2.52 -3.96 7.63
C ASP A 95 -3.47 -5.15 7.40
N ARG A 96 -2.89 -6.33 7.13
CA ARG A 96 -3.65 -7.56 6.93
C ARG A 96 -4.32 -8.03 8.23
N SER A 97 -3.72 -7.80 9.38
CA SER A 97 -4.30 -8.21 10.67
C SER A 97 -5.65 -7.52 10.89
N THR A 98 -5.74 -6.22 10.60
CA THR A 98 -6.99 -5.47 10.61
C THR A 98 -7.93 -5.91 9.49
N ALA A 99 -7.42 -6.14 8.27
CA ALA A 99 -8.24 -6.53 7.13
C ALA A 99 -8.99 -7.86 7.34
N THR A 100 -8.40 -8.79 8.09
CA THR A 100 -8.97 -10.13 8.35
C THR A 100 -9.63 -10.25 9.72
N GLU A 101 -9.68 -9.16 10.49
CA GLU A 101 -10.20 -9.13 11.87
C GLU A 101 -9.54 -10.19 12.79
N THR A 102 -8.34 -10.67 12.41
CA THR A 102 -7.54 -11.63 13.17
C THR A 102 -6.56 -10.87 14.07
N VAL A 103 -7.07 -10.29 15.14
CA VAL A 103 -6.22 -9.68 16.17
C VAL A 103 -6.08 -10.69 17.31
N ASP A 104 -5.04 -11.52 17.23
CA ASP A 104 -4.70 -12.45 18.31
C ASP A 104 -4.08 -11.71 19.50
N GLU A 105 -4.16 -12.32 20.68
CA GLU A 105 -3.54 -11.80 21.89
C GLU A 105 -2.01 -11.65 21.68
N GLY A 106 -1.48 -10.42 21.81
CA GLY A 106 -0.06 -10.11 21.61
C GLY A 106 0.31 -9.56 20.23
N VAL A 107 -0.65 -9.37 19.32
CA VAL A 107 -0.41 -8.62 18.07
C VAL A 107 -0.37 -7.13 18.39
N MET A 108 0.76 -6.50 18.09
CA MET A 108 0.96 -5.05 18.25
C MET A 108 0.32 -4.29 17.08
N GLY A 109 0.04 -3.02 17.28
CA GLY A 109 -0.41 -2.16 16.18
C GLY A 109 0.66 -2.01 15.10
N VAL A 110 0.24 -1.96 13.83
CA VAL A 110 1.15 -1.84 12.68
C VAL A 110 2.17 -0.69 12.85
N ARG A 111 1.74 0.46 13.35
CA ARG A 111 2.63 1.61 13.58
C ARG A 111 3.69 1.32 14.63
N GLU A 112 3.33 0.62 15.70
CA GLU A 112 4.24 0.29 16.79
C GLU A 112 5.40 -0.60 16.32
N VAL A 113 5.13 -1.52 15.41
CA VAL A 113 6.14 -2.40 14.82
C VAL A 113 6.96 -1.71 13.75
N VAL A 114 6.31 -0.98 12.85
CA VAL A 114 6.96 -0.33 11.70
C VAL A 114 7.80 0.86 12.14
N GLU A 115 7.31 1.68 13.06
CA GLU A 115 8.01 2.89 13.52
C GLU A 115 9.07 2.56 14.58
N ASN A 116 9.93 1.57 14.31
CA ASN A 116 11.08 1.23 15.12
C ASN A 116 12.24 2.23 14.94
N ASP A 117 13.29 2.08 15.72
CA ASP A 117 14.42 3.03 15.75
C ASP A 117 15.15 3.14 14.40
N LEU A 118 15.22 2.05 13.61
CA LEU A 118 15.84 2.08 12.28
C LEU A 118 15.02 2.88 11.29
N ILE A 119 13.71 2.67 11.25
CA ILE A 119 12.79 3.37 10.33
C ILE A 119 12.66 4.85 10.67
N LYS A 120 12.69 5.20 11.96
CA LYS A 120 12.65 6.60 12.40
C LYS A 120 13.82 7.45 11.92
N GLU A 121 14.96 6.84 11.60
CA GLU A 121 16.12 7.54 11.04
C GLU A 121 15.99 7.84 9.54
N LEU A 122 15.09 7.18 8.83
CA LEU A 122 14.90 7.37 7.39
C LEU A 122 14.12 8.64 7.05
N ASP A 123 14.40 9.20 5.88
CA ASP A 123 13.70 10.37 5.35
C ASP A 123 12.22 10.09 5.11
N VAL A 124 11.85 8.85 4.75
CA VAL A 124 10.46 8.44 4.57
C VAL A 124 9.63 8.64 5.83
N TYR A 125 10.19 8.37 7.01
CA TYR A 125 9.54 8.63 8.30
C TYR A 125 9.57 10.14 8.65
N LYS A 126 10.76 10.77 8.58
CA LYS A 126 10.96 12.18 8.94
C LYS A 126 10.08 13.13 8.13
N ASN A 127 9.77 12.77 6.89
CA ASN A 127 8.92 13.56 5.99
C ASN A 127 7.43 13.12 6.00
N GLY A 128 7.05 12.19 6.88
CA GLY A 128 5.66 11.72 6.99
C GLY A 128 5.15 10.96 5.76
N LYS A 129 6.04 10.25 5.05
CA LYS A 129 5.74 9.56 3.79
C LYS A 129 5.51 8.04 3.98
N ILE A 130 5.13 7.63 5.19
CA ILE A 130 4.65 6.27 5.45
C ILE A 130 3.13 6.29 5.45
N VAL A 131 2.53 5.60 4.51
CA VAL A 131 1.09 5.50 4.31
C VAL A 131 0.61 4.15 4.82
N TYR A 132 -0.35 4.17 5.75
CA TYR A 132 -0.93 2.97 6.34
C TYR A 132 -2.37 2.79 5.89
N PHE A 133 -2.66 1.67 5.23
CA PHE A 133 -4.01 1.26 4.90
C PHE A 133 -4.58 0.42 6.04
N ILE A 134 -5.26 1.07 6.98
CA ILE A 134 -5.85 0.48 8.19
C ILE A 134 -7.37 0.56 8.12
N GLU A 135 -7.93 1.75 7.92
CA GLU A 135 -9.38 1.99 7.99
C GLU A 135 -10.16 1.19 6.94
N HIS A 136 -9.65 1.12 5.71
CA HIS A 136 -10.22 0.34 4.62
C HIS A 136 -9.33 -0.85 4.22
N ALA A 137 -8.60 -1.40 5.19
CA ALA A 137 -7.66 -2.50 4.95
C ALA A 137 -8.28 -3.70 4.23
N ASN A 138 -9.55 -4.02 4.53
CA ASN A 138 -10.31 -5.09 3.88
C ASN A 138 -10.53 -4.83 2.38
N VAL A 139 -10.76 -3.57 1.98
CA VAL A 139 -10.93 -3.18 0.56
C VAL A 139 -9.61 -3.38 -0.19
N TRP A 140 -8.51 -2.91 0.37
CA TRP A 140 -7.17 -3.07 -0.19
C TRP A 140 -6.74 -4.54 -0.23
N TYR A 141 -7.00 -5.30 0.84
CA TYR A 141 -6.59 -6.70 0.95
C TYR A 141 -7.34 -7.61 -0.03
N THR A 142 -8.65 -7.43 -0.19
CA THR A 142 -9.42 -8.26 -1.11
C THR A 142 -9.20 -7.88 -2.56
N SER A 143 -8.87 -6.62 -2.86
CA SER A 143 -8.71 -6.01 -4.19
C SER A 143 -9.74 -6.49 -5.23
N THR A 144 -10.82 -7.07 -4.76
CA THR A 144 -11.88 -7.63 -5.60
C THR A 144 -12.77 -6.49 -6.04
N GLY A 145 -12.27 -5.76 -6.90
CA GLY A 145 -12.83 -4.72 -7.66
C GLY A 145 -14.33 -4.50 -7.64
N GLY A 146 -14.66 -3.49 -8.02
CA GLY A 146 -15.89 -2.80 -8.26
C GLY A 146 -15.59 -1.33 -8.17
N VAL A 147 -16.41 -0.59 -8.77
CA VAL A 147 -16.29 0.86 -8.83
C VAL A 147 -16.18 1.50 -7.44
N GLN A 148 -16.90 0.96 -6.47
CA GLN A 148 -16.87 1.42 -5.08
C GLN A 148 -15.52 1.15 -4.39
N ALA A 149 -14.91 -0.01 -4.65
CA ALA A 149 -13.59 -0.32 -4.10
C ALA A 149 -12.53 0.61 -4.68
N LEU A 150 -12.56 0.86 -5.99
CA LEU A 150 -11.67 1.82 -6.64
C LEU A 150 -11.84 3.23 -6.09
N ASP A 151 -13.07 3.69 -5.90
CA ASP A 151 -13.36 4.99 -5.29
C ASP A 151 -12.75 5.12 -3.89
N THR A 152 -12.91 4.10 -3.05
CA THR A 152 -12.32 4.04 -1.71
C THR A 152 -10.79 4.09 -1.80
N MET A 153 -10.17 3.28 -2.66
CA MET A 153 -8.72 3.23 -2.83
C MET A 153 -8.16 4.59 -3.28
N LEU A 154 -8.81 5.25 -4.23
CA LEU A 154 -8.42 6.58 -4.68
C LEU A 154 -8.56 7.61 -3.56
N SER A 155 -9.65 7.56 -2.81
CA SER A 155 -9.88 8.47 -1.68
C SER A 155 -8.83 8.32 -0.58
N ASP A 156 -8.42 7.09 -0.27
CA ASP A 156 -7.35 6.82 0.70
C ASP A 156 -6.00 7.39 0.23
N LEU A 157 -5.68 7.22 -1.06
CA LEU A 157 -4.44 7.75 -1.63
C LEU A 157 -4.46 9.28 -1.70
N GLU A 158 -5.57 9.89 -2.10
CA GLU A 158 -5.73 11.35 -2.13
C GLU A 158 -5.55 11.95 -0.74
N ALA A 159 -6.18 11.36 0.27
CA ALA A 159 -6.06 11.81 1.66
C ALA A 159 -4.62 11.69 2.22
N ALA A 160 -3.83 10.75 1.70
CA ALA A 160 -2.45 10.51 2.14
C ALA A 160 -1.42 11.33 1.37
N LEU A 161 -1.70 11.74 0.12
CA LEU A 161 -0.69 12.25 -0.80
C LEU A 161 -0.96 13.67 -1.32
N LEU A 162 -2.22 14.13 -1.29
CA LEU A 162 -2.64 15.45 -1.78
C LEU A 162 -3.12 16.35 -0.65
#